data_fd181b1d587aaa4e41fbf1a6cefc99db
#
_entry.id   fd181b1d587aaa4e41fbf1a6cefc99db
#
_cell.length_a   1.000
_cell.length_b   1.000
_cell.length_c   1.000
_cell.angle_alpha   90.00
_cell.angle_beta   90.00
_cell.angle_gamma   90.00
#
_symmetry.space_group_name_H-M   'P 1'
#
loop_
_entity.id
_entity.type
_entity.pdbx_description
1 polymer ?
#
loop_
_entity_poly.entity_id
_entity_poly.type
_entity_poly.pdbx_seq_one_letter_code
_entity_poly.pdbx_strand_id
1 'polypeptide(L)'
;MPSNGQTNIFNVGTVAPQIAAFFGDNNLYSTNTQTNPTYASAITLDTTAANTFFLTTTSAVGNATLTAGTINPQGQQIQIVITGDASAIRTITFGTGFLATGTLSTVVSKTSAIDFTSNGTVYVETGRQSTGV
;
A
#
# COMPACT_ATOMS: atom_id res chain seq x y z
N MET A 1 9.45 -46.26 1.99
CA MET A 1 9.50 -46.05 2.32
C MET A 1 9.41 -45.70 2.39
N PRO A 2 9.05 -45.45 2.20
CA PRO A 2 8.92 -45.10 2.31
C PRO A 2 8.78 -44.55 2.45
N SER A 3 8.57 -44.39 2.17
CA SER A 3 8.57 -43.97 2.45
C SER A 3 8.48 -43.59 2.84
N ASN A 4 8.37 -43.62 2.77
CA ASN A 4 8.39 -43.28 3.13
C ASN A 4 8.37 -42.73 3.37
N GLY A 5 8.32 -42.59 3.08
CA GLY A 5 8.49 -42.05 3.15
C GLY A 5 8.44 -41.37 3.15
N GLN A 6 8.31 -41.46 3.10
CA GLN A 6 8.40 -40.93 3.07
C GLN A 6 8.37 -40.19 3.02
N THR A 7 8.28 -40.30 2.79
CA THR A 7 8.26 -39.71 2.64
C THR A 7 8.26 -39.06 2.80
N ASN A 8 8.31 -39.15 2.70
CA ASN A 8 8.31 -38.55 2.76
C ASN A 8 8.40 -37.84 2.83
N ILE A 9 8.56 -37.76 2.74
CA ILE A 9 8.43 -37.22 2.55
C ILE A 9 8.30 -36.73 2.30
N PHE A 10 8.12 -36.58 2.15
CA PHE A 10 7.90 -36.09 1.80
C PHE A 10 7.48 -35.98 0.95
N ASN A 11 6.86 -36.15 0.38
CA ASN A 11 6.39 -35.97 -0.46
C ASN A 11 6.42 -34.97 -0.91
N VAL A 12 6.50 -35.12 -1.75
CA VAL A 12 6.98 -34.01 -1.67
C VAL A 12 6.45 -33.08 -2.61
N GLY A 13 6.04 -33.42 -3.73
CA GLY A 13 5.47 -32.50 -4.64
C GLY A 13 4.28 -31.83 -4.05
N THR A 14 3.53 -32.51 -3.33
CA THR A 14 2.44 -31.88 -2.66
C THR A 14 2.91 -31.10 -1.50
N VAL A 15 3.97 -31.49 -0.95
CA VAL A 15 4.47 -30.78 0.19
C VAL A 15 4.96 -29.42 -0.18
N ALA A 16 5.58 -29.28 -1.32
CA ALA A 16 6.13 -28.01 -1.69
C ALA A 16 5.08 -26.90 -1.75
N PRO A 17 3.95 -27.11 -2.39
CA PRO A 17 2.94 -26.08 -2.37
C PRO A 17 2.41 -25.80 -0.98
N GLN A 18 2.32 -26.80 -0.17
CA GLN A 18 1.84 -26.61 1.16
C GLN A 18 2.79 -25.79 2.00
N ILE A 19 4.05 -26.01 1.81
CA ILE A 19 5.05 -25.23 2.52
C ILE A 19 5.01 -23.79 2.02
N ALA A 20 4.85 -23.61 0.77
CA ALA A 20 4.75 -22.27 0.26
C ALA A 20 3.57 -21.55 0.85
N ALA A 21 2.46 -22.23 0.97
CA ALA A 21 1.32 -21.62 1.59
C ALA A 21 1.58 -21.36 3.03
N PHE A 22 2.27 -22.29 3.68
CA PHE A 22 2.52 -22.19 5.06
C PHE A 22 3.45 -21.09 5.38
N PHE A 23 4.48 -20.85 4.58
CA PHE A 23 5.36 -19.80 4.86
C PHE A 23 4.98 -18.60 4.12
N GLY A 24 4.63 -18.79 2.92
CA GLY A 24 4.51 -17.66 2.10
C GLY A 24 3.37 -16.88 2.36
N ASP A 25 2.35 -17.53 2.68
CA ASP A 25 1.38 -16.73 2.89
C ASP A 25 1.56 -15.89 3.91
N ASN A 26 2.29 -16.22 4.64
CA ASN A 26 2.57 -15.43 5.58
C ASN A 26 3.08 -14.26 5.07
N ASN A 27 3.37 -14.27 3.99
CA ASN A 27 3.74 -13.15 3.62
C ASN A 27 4.54 -12.50 4.36
N LEU A 28 5.03 -13.18 5.02
CA LEU A 28 5.98 -12.70 5.76
C LEU A 28 6.82 -11.97 4.96
N TYR A 29 6.98 -12.34 3.82
CA TYR A 29 7.83 -11.70 3.04
C TYR A 29 7.19 -10.74 2.32
N SER A 30 6.07 -10.57 2.49
CA SER A 30 5.44 -9.59 2.00
C SER A 30 5.78 -9.21 0.72
N THR A 31 5.34 -9.78 -0.14
CA THR A 31 5.47 -9.29 -1.37
C THR A 31 4.93 -7.94 -1.38
N ASN A 32 5.70 -7.07 -1.75
CA ASN A 32 5.35 -5.73 -1.93
C ASN A 32 4.46 -5.64 -3.15
N THR A 33 3.20 -5.63 -2.96
CA THR A 33 2.24 -5.47 -4.03
C THR A 33 1.96 -3.99 -4.25
N GLN A 34 1.92 -3.58 -5.50
CA GLN A 34 1.76 -2.17 -5.83
C GLN A 34 0.64 -1.97 -6.84
N THR A 35 0.09 -0.79 -6.87
CA THR A 35 -0.91 -0.42 -7.85
C THR A 35 -0.83 1.07 -8.16
N ASN A 36 -1.32 1.43 -9.34
CA ASN A 36 -1.34 2.80 -9.82
C ASN A 36 -2.79 3.19 -10.04
N PRO A 37 -3.49 3.62 -9.01
CA PRO A 37 -4.88 4.02 -9.17
C PRO A 37 -4.99 5.22 -10.11
N THR A 38 -6.08 5.30 -10.85
CA THR A 38 -6.34 6.46 -11.68
C THR A 38 -6.56 7.67 -10.77
N TYR A 39 -5.87 8.76 -11.06
CA TYR A 39 -5.99 9.95 -10.24
C TYR A 39 -7.36 10.59 -10.46
N ALA A 40 -8.04 10.87 -9.40
CA ALA A 40 -9.39 11.44 -9.40
C ALA A 40 -9.57 12.32 -8.16
N SER A 41 -10.60 13.13 -8.12
CA SER A 41 -10.84 14.00 -6.96
C SER A 41 -11.18 13.21 -5.69
N ALA A 42 -11.66 11.99 -5.85
CA ALA A 42 -11.91 11.08 -4.74
C ALA A 42 -11.39 9.71 -5.13
N ILE A 43 -10.50 9.16 -4.35
CA ILE A 43 -9.86 7.87 -4.64
C ILE A 43 -9.98 6.98 -3.43
N THR A 44 -10.54 5.80 -3.62
CA THR A 44 -10.57 4.78 -2.58
C THR A 44 -9.44 3.80 -2.86
N LEU A 45 -8.52 3.67 -1.92
CA LEU A 45 -7.39 2.77 -2.07
C LEU A 45 -7.78 1.38 -1.63
N ASP A 46 -7.57 0.40 -2.51
CA ASP A 46 -7.83 -1.00 -2.18
C ASP A 46 -6.62 -1.58 -1.46
N THR A 47 -6.63 -1.44 -0.16
CA THR A 47 -5.52 -1.88 0.68
C THR A 47 -5.49 -3.39 0.87
N THR A 48 -6.46 -4.12 0.36
CA THR A 48 -6.40 -5.58 0.34
C THR A 48 -5.65 -6.07 -0.90
N ALA A 49 -5.59 -5.26 -1.96
CA ALA A 49 -4.94 -5.65 -3.19
C ALA A 49 -3.49 -5.20 -3.25
N ALA A 50 -3.14 -4.15 -2.53
CA ALA A 50 -1.79 -3.59 -2.60
C ALA A 50 -1.40 -2.92 -1.29
N ASN A 51 -0.11 -2.79 -1.07
CA ASN A 51 0.42 -2.05 0.08
C ASN A 51 1.27 -0.86 -0.36
N THR A 52 1.44 -0.65 -1.65
CA THR A 52 2.12 0.53 -2.18
C THR A 52 1.27 1.10 -3.31
N PHE A 53 1.01 2.39 -3.23
CA PHE A 53 0.14 3.07 -4.18
C PHE A 53 0.92 4.21 -4.84
N PHE A 54 0.91 4.25 -6.16
CA PHE A 54 1.56 5.32 -6.90
C PHE A 54 0.50 6.19 -7.55
N LEU A 55 0.54 7.46 -7.24
CA LEU A 55 -0.40 8.45 -7.78
C LEU A 55 0.37 9.53 -8.51
N THR A 56 -0.16 9.98 -9.63
CA THR A 56 0.39 11.13 -10.33
C THR A 56 -0.73 12.15 -10.45
N THR A 57 -0.54 13.31 -9.86
CA THR A 57 -1.56 14.35 -9.88
C THR A 57 -1.69 14.93 -11.29
N THR A 58 -2.85 15.45 -11.61
CA THR A 58 -3.09 16.05 -12.92
C THR A 58 -3.78 17.40 -12.77
N SER A 59 -3.51 18.29 -13.69
CA SER A 59 -4.15 19.60 -13.70
C SER A 59 -5.65 19.49 -13.99
N ALA A 60 -6.05 18.46 -14.69
CA ALA A 60 -7.46 18.26 -15.04
C ALA A 60 -8.30 17.94 -13.82
N VAL A 61 -7.74 17.25 -12.84
CA VAL A 61 -8.44 16.87 -11.62
C VAL A 61 -8.19 17.85 -10.49
N GLY A 62 -6.95 18.25 -10.31
CA GLY A 62 -6.58 19.16 -9.23
C GLY A 62 -6.34 18.44 -7.90
N ASN A 63 -7.02 18.88 -6.85
CA ASN A 63 -6.86 18.30 -5.53
C ASN A 63 -7.62 16.97 -5.41
N ALA A 64 -7.23 16.16 -4.45
CA ALA A 64 -7.85 14.85 -4.27
C ALA A 64 -8.01 14.49 -2.79
N THR A 65 -8.99 13.63 -2.51
CA THR A 65 -9.18 13.04 -1.20
C THR A 65 -8.99 11.54 -1.32
N LEU A 66 -8.14 10.99 -0.47
CA LEU A 66 -7.89 9.55 -0.43
C LEU A 66 -8.67 8.94 0.73
N THR A 67 -9.28 7.80 0.48
CA THR A 67 -10.01 7.05 1.48
C THR A 67 -9.45 5.63 1.50
N ALA A 68 -9.32 5.03 2.64
CA ALA A 68 -8.93 3.63 2.73
C ALA A 68 -10.18 2.76 2.55
N GLY A 69 -10.11 1.81 1.64
CA GLY A 69 -11.24 0.94 1.37
C GLY A 69 -11.49 -0.04 2.50
N THR A 70 -10.45 -0.70 2.95
CA THR A 70 -10.52 -1.68 4.03
C THR A 70 -9.37 -1.41 4.98
N ILE A 71 -9.60 -1.58 6.26
CA ILE A 71 -8.53 -1.43 7.24
C ILE A 71 -7.97 -2.83 7.51
N ASN A 72 -6.73 -3.02 7.15
CA ASN A 72 -6.04 -4.29 7.36
C ASN A 72 -5.76 -4.51 8.85
N PRO A 73 -5.42 -5.74 9.23
CA PRO A 73 -5.10 -6.03 10.62
C PRO A 73 -3.97 -5.15 11.15
N GLN A 74 -3.96 -5.01 12.46
CA GLN A 74 -2.97 -4.21 13.14
C GLN A 74 -1.55 -4.59 12.73
N GLY A 75 -0.74 -3.59 12.47
CA GLY A 75 0.66 -3.77 12.08
C GLY A 75 0.91 -3.77 10.58
N GLN A 76 -0.13 -3.87 9.76
CA GLN A 76 0.04 -3.82 8.31
C GLN A 76 0.40 -2.40 7.89
N GLN A 77 1.35 -2.31 6.95
CA GLN A 77 1.84 -1.02 6.51
C GLN A 77 1.46 -0.76 5.07
N ILE A 78 1.20 0.48 4.75
CA ILE A 78 1.01 0.91 3.36
C ILE A 78 1.84 2.16 3.13
N GLN A 79 2.22 2.36 1.87
CA GLN A 79 2.94 3.54 1.45
C GLN A 79 2.23 4.16 0.26
N ILE A 80 2.12 5.47 0.25
CA ILE A 80 1.54 6.22 -0.87
C ILE A 80 2.63 7.13 -1.41
N VAL A 81 2.94 6.96 -2.68
CA VAL A 81 3.96 7.73 -3.37
C VAL A 81 3.23 8.62 -4.38
N ILE A 82 3.43 9.92 -4.29
CA ILE A 82 2.66 10.86 -5.08
C ILE A 82 3.61 11.75 -5.88
N THR A 83 3.45 11.74 -7.19
CA THR A 83 4.21 12.62 -8.07
C THR A 83 3.33 13.81 -8.44
N GLY A 84 3.84 15.00 -8.20
CA GLY A 84 3.15 16.24 -8.52
C GLY A 84 3.19 16.52 -10.01
N ASP A 85 2.10 17.08 -10.54
CA ASP A 85 2.07 17.48 -11.94
C ASP A 85 2.96 18.71 -12.15
N ALA A 86 3.18 19.07 -13.40
CA ALA A 86 4.10 20.13 -13.74
C ALA A 86 3.49 21.53 -13.62
N SER A 87 2.20 21.62 -13.35
CA SER A 87 1.52 22.91 -13.46
C SER A 87 1.30 23.62 -12.12
N ALA A 88 0.98 22.87 -11.07
CA ALA A 88 0.68 23.50 -9.78
C ALA A 88 0.78 22.52 -8.63
N ILE A 89 0.85 23.08 -7.43
CA ILE A 89 0.78 22.31 -6.20
C ILE A 89 -0.64 21.80 -6.04
N ARG A 90 -0.77 20.55 -5.64
CA ARG A 90 -2.08 19.94 -5.36
C ARG A 90 -2.14 19.54 -3.91
N THR A 91 -3.33 19.66 -3.32
CA THR A 91 -3.54 19.27 -1.94
C THR A 91 -4.19 17.90 -1.91
N ILE A 92 -3.57 16.99 -1.17
CA ILE A 92 -4.08 15.64 -0.96
C ILE A 92 -4.62 15.59 0.45
N THR A 93 -5.91 15.29 0.57
CA THR A 93 -6.58 15.17 1.85
C THR A 93 -6.72 13.69 2.18
N PHE A 94 -6.47 13.33 3.43
CA PHE A 94 -6.62 11.96 3.89
C PHE A 94 -7.97 11.88 4.62
N GLY A 95 -8.89 11.16 4.01
CA GLY A 95 -10.26 11.04 4.50
C GLY A 95 -10.47 9.80 5.36
N THR A 96 -11.65 9.20 5.22
CA THR A 96 -12.04 8.06 6.04
C THR A 96 -11.00 6.94 5.98
N GLY A 97 -10.69 6.39 7.12
CA GLY A 97 -9.74 5.29 7.24
C GLY A 97 -8.30 5.74 7.46
N PHE A 98 -8.03 7.03 7.39
CA PHE A 98 -6.69 7.56 7.64
C PHE A 98 -6.68 8.48 8.85
N LEU A 99 -5.60 8.42 9.62
CA LEU A 99 -5.32 9.36 10.68
C LEU A 99 -3.97 9.99 10.33
N ALA A 100 -4.02 11.12 9.67
CA ALA A 100 -2.85 11.81 9.15
C ALA A 100 -2.68 13.17 9.80
N THR A 101 -1.46 13.69 9.75
CA THR A 101 -1.17 15.02 10.25
C THR A 101 -1.50 16.00 9.12
N GLY A 102 -2.76 16.42 9.07
CA GLY A 102 -3.20 17.38 8.06
C GLY A 102 -3.18 16.81 6.65
N THR A 103 -3.06 17.69 5.70
CA THR A 103 -3.01 17.34 4.28
C THR A 103 -1.57 17.20 3.81
N LEU A 104 -1.38 16.68 2.60
CA LEU A 104 -0.09 16.67 1.95
C LEU A 104 -0.16 17.59 0.74
N SER A 105 0.71 18.58 0.67
CA SER A 105 0.82 19.42 -0.51
C SER A 105 1.90 18.84 -1.41
N THR A 106 1.58 18.58 -2.66
CA THR A 106 2.57 18.10 -3.60
C THR A 106 3.53 19.24 -3.97
N VAL A 107 4.68 18.86 -4.51
CA VAL A 107 5.61 19.82 -5.06
C VAL A 107 5.64 19.61 -6.57
N VAL A 108 5.60 20.68 -7.33
CA VAL A 108 5.54 20.63 -8.78
C VAL A 108 6.68 19.76 -9.33
N SER A 109 6.30 18.78 -10.14
CA SER A 109 7.25 17.88 -10.82
C SER A 109 8.14 17.08 -9.87
N LYS A 110 7.75 16.92 -8.61
CA LYS A 110 8.53 16.16 -7.65
C LYS A 110 7.69 15.09 -7.00
N THR A 111 8.35 14.16 -6.36
CA THR A 111 7.70 13.02 -5.74
C THR A 111 7.75 13.14 -4.22
N SER A 112 6.61 12.92 -3.60
CA SER A 112 6.46 12.87 -2.15
C SER A 112 5.99 11.48 -1.75
N ALA A 113 6.19 11.11 -0.51
CA ALA A 113 5.76 9.82 -0.01
C ALA A 113 5.24 9.94 1.41
N ILE A 114 4.28 9.11 1.75
CA ILE A 114 3.73 9.07 3.10
C ILE A 114 3.48 7.62 3.48
N ASP A 115 3.84 7.25 4.69
CA ASP A 115 3.72 5.92 5.21
C ASP A 115 2.69 5.85 6.31
N PHE A 116 1.94 4.77 6.33
CA PHE A 116 0.93 4.53 7.34
C PHE A 116 1.04 3.11 7.88
N THR A 117 0.66 2.93 9.12
CA THR A 117 0.55 1.61 9.75
C THR A 117 -0.86 1.45 10.30
N SER A 118 -1.48 0.31 10.06
CA SER A 118 -2.79 0.02 10.60
C SER A 118 -2.71 -0.23 12.11
N ASN A 119 -3.60 0.38 12.86
CA ASN A 119 -3.77 0.04 14.27
C ASN A 119 -5.00 -0.88 14.45
N GLY A 120 -5.53 -1.41 13.36
CA GLY A 120 -6.71 -2.27 13.38
C GLY A 120 -8.01 -1.52 13.12
N THR A 121 -8.01 -0.20 13.23
CA THR A 121 -9.21 0.63 13.05
C THR A 121 -9.00 1.68 11.97
N VAL A 122 -7.81 2.24 11.91
CA VAL A 122 -7.44 3.23 10.89
C VAL A 122 -5.96 3.05 10.54
N TYR A 123 -5.56 3.65 9.45
CA TYR A 123 -4.15 3.75 9.07
C TYR A 123 -3.57 5.01 9.68
N VAL A 124 -2.63 4.86 10.59
CA VAL A 124 -1.99 5.97 11.30
C VAL A 124 -0.73 6.36 10.56
N GLU A 125 -0.56 7.64 10.31
CA GLU A 125 0.64 8.14 9.65
C GLU A 125 1.88 7.88 10.51
N THR A 126 2.90 7.30 9.92
CA THR A 126 4.14 7.00 10.62
C THR A 126 5.33 7.75 10.03
N GLY A 127 5.19 8.39 8.91
CA GLY A 127 6.25 9.20 8.33
C GLY A 127 5.86 9.80 7.00
N ARG A 128 6.53 10.88 6.61
CA ARG A 128 6.32 11.46 5.29
C ARG A 128 7.56 12.18 4.79
N GLN A 129 7.69 12.19 3.47
CA GLN A 129 8.64 13.01 2.75
C GLN A 129 7.78 13.97 1.91
N SER A 130 7.59 15.18 2.40
CA SER A 130 6.65 16.12 1.81
C SER A 130 7.32 17.25 1.00
N THR A 131 8.63 17.38 1.08
CA THR A 131 9.33 18.44 0.36
C THR A 131 9.57 18.07 -1.10
N GLY A 132 9.35 16.82 -1.46
CA GLY A 132 9.52 16.33 -2.81
C GLY A 132 10.98 16.09 -3.20
N VAL A 133 11.19 15.08 -3.96
CA VAL A 133 12.51 14.73 -4.48
C VAL A 133 12.46 14.49 -5.98
#